data_45cc4dd5e4e0a27b6f2aa1698f8b1c7d
#
_entry.id   45cc4dd5e4e0a27b6f2aa1698f8b1c7d
#
_cell.length_a   1.000
_cell.length_b   1.000
_cell.length_c   1.000
_cell.angle_alpha   90.00
_cell.angle_beta   90.00
_cell.angle_gamma   90.00
#
_symmetry.space_group_name_H-M   'P 1'
#
loop_
_entity.id
_entity.type
_entity.pdbx_description
1 polymer ?
#
loop_
_entity_poly.entity_id
_entity_poly.type
_entity_poly.pdbx_seq_one_letter_code
_entity_poly.pdbx_strand_id
1 'polypeptide(L)'
;MFERLQKKWKVGGPQLALIIATFAIGGSATGFVAKKIMNALSVQHDWLWAVVYILLITIIWPLAVIVTSIPMGQFSFFIKYIRKIGGRIGLVRSRASGVKNEFHSSGLPTQIAIFASGAGSNAQKIIDHFTSPPTPLHFVERGASIIPKIAVVLIVSNNPEAGVLQIAAKENIPSIIIEKDRFFRDDAYIKELMEKKIDWIVLAGFLWKIPDSLIKTFRDKIINIHPALLPKFGGKGMYGQAVHEAVIAAKEKESGITIHYVDELYDHGKIIFQAKCPVLEYDTAESLAQRIHTLEHEHYPLVIENLLKKS
;
A
#
# COMPACT_ATOMS: atom_id res chain seq x y z
N MET A 1 -23.35 -10.13 23.58
CA MET A 1 -21.87 -10.26 23.67
C MET A 1 -21.27 -10.81 22.39
N PHE A 2 -21.75 -11.95 21.90
CA PHE A 2 -21.24 -12.61 20.68
C PHE A 2 -21.36 -11.76 19.42
N GLU A 3 -22.47 -11.08 19.16
CA GLU A 3 -22.64 -10.19 18.00
C GLU A 3 -21.63 -9.04 17.97
N ARG A 4 -21.28 -8.49 19.14
CA ARG A 4 -20.25 -7.44 19.24
C ARG A 4 -18.85 -7.97 18.86
N LEU A 5 -18.54 -9.22 19.23
CA LEU A 5 -17.27 -9.87 18.86
C LEU A 5 -17.24 -10.23 17.38
N GLN A 6 -18.35 -10.71 16.81
CA GLN A 6 -18.47 -10.95 15.36
C GLN A 6 -18.23 -9.68 14.55
N LYS A 7 -18.87 -8.57 14.93
CA LYS A 7 -18.67 -7.26 14.29
C LYS A 7 -17.24 -6.74 14.47
N LYS A 8 -16.67 -6.88 15.68
CA LYS A 8 -15.31 -6.40 15.99
C LYS A 8 -14.22 -7.17 15.25
N TRP A 9 -14.38 -8.48 15.10
CA TRP A 9 -13.41 -9.37 14.46
C TRP A 9 -13.75 -9.66 12.99
N LYS A 10 -14.92 -9.20 12.53
CA LYS A 10 -15.43 -9.39 11.15
C LYS A 10 -15.47 -10.87 10.76
N VAL A 11 -15.99 -11.73 11.64
CA VAL A 11 -16.06 -13.18 11.47
C VAL A 11 -17.49 -13.68 11.60
N GLY A 12 -17.82 -14.77 10.91
CA GLY A 12 -19.12 -15.45 11.04
C GLY A 12 -19.27 -16.23 12.36
N GLY A 13 -20.49 -16.65 12.70
CA GLY A 13 -20.78 -17.38 13.93
C GLY A 13 -19.95 -18.65 14.12
N PRO A 14 -19.90 -19.57 13.16
CA PRO A 14 -19.09 -20.79 13.24
C PRO A 14 -17.59 -20.49 13.44
N GLN A 15 -17.08 -19.51 12.72
CA GLN A 15 -15.68 -19.09 12.84
C GLN A 15 -15.38 -18.49 14.21
N LEU A 16 -16.29 -17.70 14.79
CA LEU A 16 -16.15 -17.16 16.13
C LEU A 16 -16.07 -18.28 17.18
N ALA A 17 -16.90 -19.32 17.04
CA ALA A 17 -16.87 -20.47 17.94
C ALA A 17 -15.51 -21.20 17.89
N LEU A 18 -14.95 -21.42 16.71
CA LEU A 18 -13.62 -22.01 16.54
C LEU A 18 -12.52 -21.13 17.13
N ILE A 19 -12.59 -19.82 16.99
CA ILE A 19 -11.64 -18.89 17.60
C ILE A 19 -11.70 -18.97 19.12
N ILE A 20 -12.90 -18.99 19.72
CA ILE A 20 -13.07 -19.10 21.17
C ILE A 20 -12.56 -20.46 21.67
N ALA A 21 -12.87 -21.56 20.98
CA ALA A 21 -12.35 -22.88 21.30
C ALA A 21 -10.81 -22.91 21.25
N THR A 22 -10.20 -22.30 20.25
CA THR A 22 -8.73 -22.18 20.14
C THR A 22 -8.13 -21.43 21.32
N PHE A 23 -8.74 -20.34 21.78
CA PHE A 23 -8.30 -19.62 22.98
C PHE A 23 -8.41 -20.47 24.24
N ALA A 24 -9.49 -21.20 24.41
CA ALA A 24 -9.72 -22.07 25.57
C ALA A 24 -8.69 -23.21 25.61
N ILE A 25 -8.47 -23.92 24.51
CA ILE A 25 -7.52 -25.02 24.41
C ILE A 25 -6.09 -24.50 24.58
N GLY A 26 -5.72 -23.42 23.89
CA GLY A 26 -4.38 -22.80 23.99
C GLY A 26 -4.09 -22.28 25.41
N GLY A 27 -5.08 -21.69 26.07
CA GLY A 27 -4.97 -21.25 27.46
C GLY A 27 -4.76 -22.41 28.44
N SER A 28 -5.53 -23.49 28.31
CA SER A 28 -5.38 -24.69 29.11
C SER A 28 -4.03 -25.38 28.92
N ALA A 29 -3.59 -25.51 27.66
CA ALA A 29 -2.26 -26.03 27.33
C ALA A 29 -1.12 -25.19 27.94
N THR A 30 -1.26 -23.87 27.88
CA THR A 30 -0.28 -22.93 28.48
C THR A 30 -0.16 -23.15 29.98
N GLY A 31 -1.27 -23.23 30.71
CA GLY A 31 -1.27 -23.47 32.16
C GLY A 31 -0.62 -24.79 32.53
N PHE A 32 -0.92 -25.86 31.76
CA PHE A 32 -0.33 -27.18 31.97
C PHE A 32 1.19 -27.16 31.78
N VAL A 33 1.67 -26.57 30.67
CA VAL A 33 3.11 -26.49 30.37
C VAL A 33 3.84 -25.60 31.39
N ALA A 34 3.27 -24.44 31.72
CA ALA A 34 3.87 -23.52 32.71
C ALA A 34 4.01 -24.19 34.08
N LYS A 35 2.96 -24.93 34.54
CA LYS A 35 3.01 -25.65 35.81
C LYS A 35 4.09 -26.75 35.80
N LYS A 36 4.24 -27.48 34.68
CA LYS A 36 5.26 -28.51 34.55
C LYS A 36 6.68 -27.92 34.61
N ILE A 37 6.90 -26.77 33.98
CA ILE A 37 8.18 -26.04 34.04
C ILE A 37 8.45 -25.54 35.46
N MET A 38 7.43 -24.95 36.12
CA MET A 38 7.59 -24.45 37.50
C MET A 38 7.95 -25.57 38.48
N ASN A 39 7.34 -26.74 38.36
CA ASN A 39 7.68 -27.89 39.18
C ASN A 39 9.13 -28.36 38.97
N ALA A 40 9.65 -28.25 37.73
CA ALA A 40 11.02 -28.59 37.42
C ALA A 40 12.05 -27.54 37.95
N LEU A 41 11.63 -26.29 38.06
CA LEU A 41 12.49 -25.18 38.54
C LEU A 41 12.63 -25.14 40.08
N SER A 42 11.82 -25.88 40.84
CA SER A 42 11.86 -25.98 42.33
C SER A 42 11.98 -24.62 43.04
N VAL A 43 11.21 -23.62 42.60
CA VAL A 43 11.26 -22.27 43.19
C VAL A 43 10.69 -22.27 44.60
N GLN A 44 11.50 -21.93 45.61
CA GLN A 44 11.19 -22.06 47.06
C GLN A 44 10.38 -20.87 47.62
N HIS A 45 10.42 -19.67 46.96
CA HIS A 45 9.76 -18.48 47.49
C HIS A 45 8.44 -18.22 46.72
N ASP A 46 7.32 -18.10 47.45
CA ASP A 46 5.98 -17.93 46.90
C ASP A 46 5.84 -16.71 45.96
N TRP A 47 6.41 -15.57 46.33
CA TRP A 47 6.36 -14.37 45.50
C TRP A 47 7.16 -14.54 44.20
N LEU A 48 8.34 -15.19 44.26
CA LEU A 48 9.16 -15.47 43.09
C LEU A 48 8.46 -16.50 42.19
N TRP A 49 7.83 -17.51 42.80
CA TRP A 49 7.00 -18.47 42.08
C TRP A 49 5.91 -17.78 41.26
N ALA A 50 5.18 -16.84 41.88
CA ALA A 50 4.12 -16.08 41.20
C ALA A 50 4.64 -15.23 40.03
N VAL A 51 5.73 -14.51 40.21
CA VAL A 51 6.35 -13.69 39.16
C VAL A 51 6.82 -14.54 37.98
N VAL A 52 7.55 -15.63 38.24
CA VAL A 52 8.08 -16.53 37.21
C VAL A 52 6.92 -17.22 36.48
N TYR A 53 5.87 -17.63 37.19
CA TYR A 53 4.70 -18.25 36.60
C TYR A 53 3.95 -17.30 35.65
N ILE A 54 3.76 -16.04 36.04
CA ILE A 54 3.12 -15.01 35.18
C ILE A 54 3.98 -14.76 33.92
N LEU A 55 5.29 -14.67 34.06
CA LEU A 55 6.22 -14.50 32.93
C LEU A 55 6.14 -15.69 31.97
N LEU A 56 6.12 -16.93 32.49
CA LEU A 56 6.00 -18.15 31.69
C LEU A 56 4.68 -18.18 30.93
N ILE A 57 3.55 -17.92 31.59
CA ILE A 57 2.25 -17.85 30.92
C ILE A 57 2.27 -16.80 29.80
N THR A 58 2.84 -15.62 30.05
CA THR A 58 2.87 -14.52 29.07
C THR A 58 3.68 -14.89 27.84
N ILE A 59 4.76 -15.66 27.99
CA ILE A 59 5.62 -16.10 26.88
C ILE A 59 5.05 -17.32 26.15
N ILE A 60 4.52 -18.31 26.90
CA ILE A 60 4.06 -19.58 26.34
C ILE A 60 2.68 -19.43 25.66
N TRP A 61 1.80 -18.58 26.21
CA TRP A 61 0.42 -18.43 25.70
C TRP A 61 0.34 -18.07 24.21
N PRO A 62 1.08 -17.11 23.67
CA PRO A 62 1.03 -16.81 22.23
C PRO A 62 1.45 -18.00 21.37
N LEU A 63 2.45 -18.76 21.79
CA LEU A 63 2.93 -19.95 21.07
C LEU A 63 1.89 -21.08 21.11
N ALA A 64 1.33 -21.37 22.29
CA ALA A 64 0.31 -22.40 22.46
C ALA A 64 -0.93 -22.10 21.61
N VAL A 65 -1.39 -20.84 21.57
CA VAL A 65 -2.52 -20.43 20.76
C VAL A 65 -2.23 -20.52 19.25
N ILE A 66 -1.03 -20.21 18.82
CA ILE A 66 -0.63 -20.39 17.41
C ILE A 66 -0.67 -21.87 17.04
N VAL A 67 -0.04 -22.74 17.84
CA VAL A 67 0.00 -24.18 17.56
C VAL A 67 -1.40 -24.78 17.53
N THR A 68 -2.27 -24.45 18.49
CA THR A 68 -3.65 -24.96 18.55
C THR A 68 -4.53 -24.37 17.44
N SER A 69 -4.20 -23.22 16.88
CA SER A 69 -4.95 -22.61 15.77
C SER A 69 -4.75 -23.31 14.42
N ILE A 70 -3.69 -24.11 14.25
CA ILE A 70 -3.39 -24.83 13.01
C ILE A 70 -4.48 -25.88 12.71
N PRO A 71 -4.74 -26.86 13.59
CA PRO A 71 -5.78 -27.87 13.33
C PRO A 71 -7.19 -27.30 13.31
N MET A 72 -7.41 -26.12 13.92
CA MET A 72 -8.70 -25.43 13.93
C MET A 72 -8.92 -24.56 12.69
N GLY A 73 -7.97 -24.48 11.75
CA GLY A 73 -8.05 -23.65 10.55
C GLY A 73 -8.05 -22.14 10.83
N GLN A 74 -7.62 -21.71 12.04
CA GLN A 74 -7.65 -20.31 12.48
C GLN A 74 -6.28 -19.65 12.55
N PHE A 75 -5.25 -20.27 11.99
CA PHE A 75 -3.86 -19.82 12.04
C PHE A 75 -3.66 -18.35 11.58
N SER A 76 -4.27 -18.00 10.44
CA SER A 76 -4.19 -16.63 9.88
C SER A 76 -4.80 -15.57 10.80
N PHE A 77 -5.89 -15.91 11.51
CA PHE A 77 -6.51 -15.01 12.49
C PHE A 77 -5.58 -14.77 13.68
N PHE A 78 -5.00 -15.83 14.24
CA PHE A 78 -4.18 -15.72 15.45
C PHE A 78 -2.84 -15.06 15.21
N ILE A 79 -2.20 -15.28 14.08
CA ILE A 79 -0.98 -14.55 13.69
C ILE A 79 -1.23 -13.04 13.61
N LYS A 80 -2.33 -12.62 12.94
CA LYS A 80 -2.73 -11.20 12.87
C LYS A 80 -3.05 -10.62 14.26
N TYR A 81 -3.73 -11.41 15.09
CA TYR A 81 -4.11 -11.01 16.45
C TYR A 81 -2.90 -10.80 17.36
N ILE A 82 -1.95 -11.73 17.37
CA ILE A 82 -0.72 -11.66 18.18
C ILE A 82 0.19 -10.53 17.71
N ARG A 83 0.34 -10.32 16.41
CA ARG A 83 1.08 -9.16 15.88
C ARG A 83 0.48 -7.83 16.33
N LYS A 84 -0.85 -7.75 16.39
CA LYS A 84 -1.56 -6.53 16.84
C LYS A 84 -1.34 -6.26 18.34
N ILE A 85 -1.29 -7.31 19.17
CA ILE A 85 -1.00 -7.18 20.61
C ILE A 85 0.48 -6.83 20.83
N GLY A 86 1.39 -7.55 20.18
CA GLY A 86 2.84 -7.31 20.29
C GLY A 86 3.24 -5.89 19.88
N GLY A 87 2.57 -5.33 18.86
CA GLY A 87 2.76 -3.93 18.46
C GLY A 87 2.29 -2.90 19.50
N ARG A 88 1.30 -3.25 20.35
CA ARG A 88 0.81 -2.36 21.45
C ARG A 88 1.68 -2.41 22.70
N ILE A 89 2.36 -3.52 22.95
CA ILE A 89 3.19 -3.74 24.16
C ILE A 89 4.66 -3.34 23.91
N GLY A 90 5.01 -2.87 22.68
CA GLY A 90 6.38 -2.50 22.32
C GLY A 90 7.36 -3.70 22.24
N LEU A 91 6.88 -4.94 22.48
CA LEU A 91 7.63 -6.19 22.41
C LEU A 91 7.89 -6.66 20.98
N VAL A 92 7.04 -6.27 20.06
CA VAL A 92 7.35 -6.16 18.66
C VAL A 92 7.63 -4.65 18.43
N ARG A 93 8.79 -4.12 18.85
CA ARG A 93 9.49 -3.31 17.86
C ARG A 93 9.35 -4.18 16.63
N SER A 94 8.52 -3.75 15.65
CA SER A 94 8.88 -4.08 14.32
C SER A 94 10.38 -3.70 14.24
N ARG A 95 11.22 -4.70 14.35
CA ARG A 95 12.18 -4.88 13.30
C ARG A 95 11.22 -4.97 12.09
N ALA A 96 10.87 -3.80 11.64
CA ALA A 96 11.32 -3.51 10.31
C ALA A 96 12.69 -4.12 10.36
N SER A 97 12.80 -5.43 9.99
CA SER A 97 14.00 -5.88 9.39
C SER A 97 14.31 -4.70 8.52
N GLY A 98 15.26 -3.89 8.98
CA GLY A 98 16.09 -3.16 8.10
C GLY A 98 16.73 -4.29 7.29
N VAL A 99 16.00 -4.86 6.38
CA VAL A 99 16.37 -4.84 5.01
C VAL A 99 16.53 -3.34 4.80
N LYS A 100 17.66 -2.76 5.26
CA LYS A 100 18.37 -1.78 4.49
C LYS A 100 18.23 -2.41 3.12
N ASN A 101 17.27 -1.87 2.33
CA ASN A 101 17.32 -2.01 0.92
C ASN A 101 18.68 -1.38 0.55
N GLU A 102 19.72 -2.17 0.66
CA GLU A 102 20.95 -2.03 -0.12
C GLU A 102 20.57 -2.38 -1.57
N PHE A 103 19.46 -1.83 -2.00
CA PHE A 103 19.04 -1.72 -3.38
C PHE A 103 19.50 -0.37 -3.85
N HIS A 104 20.75 -0.30 -4.29
CA HIS A 104 21.25 0.53 -5.37
C HIS A 104 22.78 0.62 -5.31
N SER A 105 23.44 -0.53 -5.55
CA SER A 105 24.82 -0.51 -6.08
C SER A 105 24.97 -1.39 -7.33
N SER A 106 23.86 -1.79 -7.97
CA SER A 106 23.91 -2.77 -9.08
C SER A 106 23.66 -2.16 -10.47
N GLY A 107 23.66 -0.85 -10.66
CA GLY A 107 23.47 -0.25 -12.01
C GLY A 107 22.12 -0.60 -12.70
N LEU A 108 21.20 -1.24 -12.02
CA LEU A 108 19.87 -1.57 -12.54
C LEU A 108 18.92 -0.36 -12.40
N PRO A 109 17.97 -0.20 -13.35
CA PRO A 109 17.01 0.90 -13.28
C PRO A 109 16.05 0.72 -12.08
N THR A 110 15.59 1.83 -11.50
CA THR A 110 14.48 1.85 -10.54
C THR A 110 13.22 1.34 -11.24
N GLN A 111 12.60 0.27 -10.73
CA GLN A 111 11.44 -0.38 -11.33
C GLN A 111 10.13 0.18 -10.76
N ILE A 112 9.26 0.71 -11.61
CA ILE A 112 7.96 1.24 -11.20
C ILE A 112 6.80 0.42 -11.76
N ALA A 113 5.76 0.25 -10.93
CA ALA A 113 4.46 -0.24 -11.36
C ALA A 113 3.46 0.92 -11.44
N ILE A 114 2.72 1.03 -12.54
CA ILE A 114 1.65 2.02 -12.68
C ILE A 114 0.30 1.34 -12.43
N PHE A 115 -0.49 1.90 -11.52
CA PHE A 115 -1.85 1.47 -11.24
C PHE A 115 -2.83 2.44 -11.87
N ALA A 116 -3.76 1.93 -12.70
CA ALA A 116 -4.76 2.74 -13.38
C ALA A 116 -6.07 1.97 -13.59
N SER A 117 -7.23 2.68 -13.56
CA SER A 117 -8.57 2.09 -13.70
C SER A 117 -9.27 2.47 -15.02
N GLY A 118 -8.74 3.43 -15.76
CA GLY A 118 -9.40 4.06 -16.90
C GLY A 118 -8.58 4.05 -18.20
N ALA A 119 -8.72 5.09 -18.99
CA ALA A 119 -8.11 5.23 -20.33
C ALA A 119 -6.58 5.18 -20.33
N GLY A 120 -5.92 5.58 -19.21
CA GLY A 120 -4.47 5.48 -19.07
C GLY A 120 -3.67 6.62 -19.69
N SER A 121 -4.27 7.79 -19.92
CA SER A 121 -3.57 8.93 -20.52
C SER A 121 -2.32 9.35 -19.73
N ASN A 122 -2.41 9.42 -18.40
CA ASN A 122 -1.27 9.67 -17.54
C ASN A 122 -0.23 8.53 -17.60
N ALA A 123 -0.68 7.27 -17.66
CA ALA A 123 0.21 6.13 -17.80
C ALA A 123 1.00 6.21 -19.12
N GLN A 124 0.35 6.53 -20.24
CA GLN A 124 1.03 6.73 -21.54
C GLN A 124 2.10 7.83 -21.43
N LYS A 125 1.78 8.97 -20.82
CA LYS A 125 2.75 10.08 -20.68
C LYS A 125 3.95 9.71 -19.82
N ILE A 126 3.74 8.93 -18.77
CA ILE A 126 4.83 8.40 -17.93
C ILE A 126 5.69 7.42 -18.75
N ILE A 127 5.07 6.51 -19.48
CA ILE A 127 5.78 5.56 -20.34
C ILE A 127 6.58 6.30 -21.40
N ASP A 128 5.95 7.22 -22.14
CA ASP A 128 6.61 8.02 -23.19
C ASP A 128 7.83 8.74 -22.64
N HIS A 129 7.75 9.31 -21.43
CA HIS A 129 8.84 10.04 -20.80
C HIS A 129 10.04 9.16 -20.49
N PHE A 130 9.83 7.93 -20.01
CA PHE A 130 10.91 7.02 -19.62
C PHE A 130 11.41 6.10 -20.74
N THR A 131 10.66 5.95 -21.84
CA THR A 131 11.05 5.15 -23.00
C THR A 131 11.62 5.99 -24.16
N SER A 132 11.30 7.29 -24.21
CA SER A 132 11.87 8.17 -25.23
C SER A 132 13.39 8.26 -25.11
N PRO A 133 14.16 8.10 -26.21
CA PRO A 133 15.59 8.36 -26.15
C PRO A 133 15.84 9.80 -25.72
N PRO A 134 16.86 10.06 -24.87
CA PRO A 134 17.17 11.42 -24.45
C PRO A 134 17.38 12.30 -25.69
N THR A 135 16.70 13.45 -25.74
CA THR A 135 16.85 14.44 -26.80
C THR A 135 18.32 14.76 -26.98
N PRO A 136 18.86 14.82 -28.21
CA PRO A 136 20.29 14.94 -28.46
C PRO A 136 20.81 16.37 -28.23
N LEU A 137 20.86 16.80 -26.98
CA LEU A 137 21.46 18.06 -26.55
C LEU A 137 22.16 17.92 -25.18
N HIS A 138 23.08 16.98 -25.03
CA HIS A 138 24.27 17.10 -24.17
C HIS A 138 25.15 15.87 -24.37
N PHE A 139 26.32 16.13 -24.98
CA PHE A 139 27.55 15.33 -24.99
C PHE A 139 27.42 13.86 -24.54
N VAL A 140 27.30 12.95 -25.51
CA VAL A 140 27.51 11.54 -25.27
C VAL A 140 29.00 11.33 -25.02
N GLU A 141 29.39 11.11 -23.77
CA GLU A 141 30.65 10.42 -23.49
C GLU A 141 30.59 9.04 -24.16
N ARG A 142 31.48 8.86 -25.15
CA ARG A 142 31.56 7.62 -25.94
C ARG A 142 31.81 6.44 -24.99
N GLY A 143 30.82 5.55 -24.84
CA GLY A 143 30.99 4.27 -24.14
C GLY A 143 30.03 3.98 -22.99
N ALA A 144 29.18 4.91 -22.56
CA ALA A 144 28.19 4.64 -21.54
C ALA A 144 26.95 3.98 -22.16
N SER A 145 26.66 2.73 -21.81
CA SER A 145 25.35 2.11 -22.05
C SER A 145 24.27 2.95 -21.39
N ILE A 146 23.34 3.52 -22.17
CA ILE A 146 22.23 4.32 -21.64
C ILE A 146 21.19 3.33 -21.10
N ILE A 147 21.42 2.82 -19.89
CA ILE A 147 20.38 2.11 -19.15
C ILE A 147 19.47 3.20 -18.57
N PRO A 148 18.15 3.18 -18.88
CA PRO A 148 17.23 4.13 -18.27
C PRO A 148 17.29 3.97 -16.75
N LYS A 149 17.46 5.09 -16.03
CA LYS A 149 17.52 5.08 -14.56
C LYS A 149 16.19 4.67 -13.91
N ILE A 150 15.08 4.74 -14.65
CA ILE A 150 13.74 4.41 -14.23
C ILE A 150 13.07 3.61 -15.33
N ALA A 151 12.42 2.51 -15.00
CA ALA A 151 11.72 1.65 -15.95
C ALA A 151 10.29 1.36 -15.49
N VAL A 152 9.31 1.55 -16.37
CA VAL A 152 7.92 1.06 -16.15
C VAL A 152 7.89 -0.42 -16.51
N VAL A 153 7.79 -1.28 -15.51
CA VAL A 153 7.90 -2.74 -15.71
C VAL A 153 6.59 -3.49 -15.49
N LEU A 154 5.54 -2.78 -15.02
CA LEU A 154 4.24 -3.38 -14.75
C LEU A 154 3.11 -2.36 -14.83
N ILE A 155 2.02 -2.76 -15.46
CA ILE A 155 0.74 -2.06 -15.37
C ILE A 155 -0.23 -2.89 -14.55
N VAL A 156 -0.94 -2.26 -13.60
CA VAL A 156 -1.95 -2.92 -12.77
C VAL A 156 -3.28 -2.22 -12.94
N SER A 157 -4.33 -2.98 -13.25
CA SER A 157 -5.69 -2.44 -13.34
C SER A 157 -6.69 -3.27 -12.55
N ASN A 158 -7.68 -2.60 -11.99
CA ASN A 158 -8.84 -3.21 -11.34
C ASN A 158 -10.06 -3.33 -12.28
N ASN A 159 -9.90 -2.91 -13.55
CA ASN A 159 -10.94 -2.96 -14.56
C ASN A 159 -10.39 -3.69 -15.80
N PRO A 160 -10.95 -4.85 -16.17
CA PRO A 160 -10.51 -5.60 -17.34
C PRO A 160 -10.72 -4.86 -18.67
N GLU A 161 -11.62 -3.87 -18.71
CA GLU A 161 -11.93 -3.05 -19.89
C GLU A 161 -11.13 -1.73 -19.90
N ALA A 162 -10.17 -1.56 -18.99
CA ALA A 162 -9.41 -0.32 -18.91
C ALA A 162 -8.51 -0.11 -20.14
N GLY A 163 -8.58 1.08 -20.76
CA GLY A 163 -7.75 1.44 -21.91
C GLY A 163 -6.24 1.34 -21.63
N VAL A 164 -5.81 1.49 -20.37
CA VAL A 164 -4.42 1.31 -19.97
C VAL A 164 -3.86 -0.09 -20.28
N LEU A 165 -4.71 -1.12 -20.33
CA LEU A 165 -4.28 -2.49 -20.69
C LEU A 165 -3.91 -2.60 -22.18
N GLN A 166 -4.59 -1.82 -23.06
CA GLN A 166 -4.23 -1.73 -24.47
C GLN A 166 -2.89 -0.99 -24.64
N ILE A 167 -2.65 0.04 -23.83
CA ILE A 167 -1.36 0.73 -23.76
C ILE A 167 -0.26 -0.25 -23.33
N ALA A 168 -0.48 -1.02 -22.27
CA ALA A 168 0.46 -2.03 -21.80
C ALA A 168 0.83 -3.04 -22.90
N ALA A 169 -0.18 -3.55 -23.62
CA ALA A 169 0.03 -4.48 -24.73
C ALA A 169 0.83 -3.85 -25.87
N LYS A 170 0.50 -2.62 -26.27
CA LYS A 170 1.22 -1.88 -27.33
C LYS A 170 2.68 -1.61 -26.98
N GLU A 171 2.95 -1.24 -25.73
CA GLU A 171 4.29 -0.92 -25.24
C GLU A 171 5.06 -2.16 -24.74
N ASN A 172 4.51 -3.38 -24.90
CA ASN A 172 5.07 -4.65 -24.43
C ASN A 172 5.38 -4.65 -22.91
N ILE A 173 4.58 -3.96 -22.11
CA ILE A 173 4.70 -3.94 -20.66
C ILE A 173 3.77 -5.01 -20.08
N PRO A 174 4.25 -5.92 -19.21
CA PRO A 174 3.41 -6.86 -18.50
C PRO A 174 2.25 -6.16 -17.75
N SER A 175 1.08 -6.79 -17.74
CA SER A 175 -0.07 -6.24 -17.02
C SER A 175 -0.73 -7.28 -16.11
N ILE A 176 -1.33 -6.80 -15.01
CA ILE A 176 -2.11 -7.60 -14.06
C ILE A 176 -3.47 -6.97 -13.90
N ILE A 177 -4.52 -7.81 -13.99
CA ILE A 177 -5.87 -7.42 -13.61
C ILE A 177 -6.10 -7.93 -12.19
N ILE A 178 -6.35 -7.01 -11.25
CA ILE A 178 -6.53 -7.35 -9.85
C ILE A 178 -8.00 -7.60 -9.50
N GLU A 179 -8.23 -8.65 -8.72
CA GLU A 179 -9.54 -9.02 -8.19
C GLU A 179 -9.77 -8.37 -6.82
N LYS A 180 -10.98 -7.82 -6.61
CA LYS A 180 -11.32 -7.04 -5.41
C LYS A 180 -11.07 -7.80 -4.11
N ASP A 181 -11.56 -9.04 -4.02
CA ASP A 181 -11.44 -9.82 -2.79
C ASP A 181 -9.99 -10.15 -2.46
N ARG A 182 -9.19 -10.52 -3.44
CA ARG A 182 -7.77 -10.81 -3.28
C ARG A 182 -6.96 -9.55 -2.97
N PHE A 183 -7.30 -8.41 -3.59
CA PHE A 183 -6.60 -7.15 -3.36
C PHE A 183 -6.77 -6.62 -1.93
N PHE A 184 -7.98 -6.79 -1.35
CA PHE A 184 -8.28 -6.26 -0.02
C PHE A 184 -8.07 -7.26 1.12
N ARG A 185 -8.00 -8.56 0.85
CA ARG A 185 -8.02 -9.60 1.90
C ARG A 185 -6.73 -10.38 2.05
N ASP A 186 -5.94 -10.50 1.01
CA ASP A 186 -4.71 -11.27 1.08
C ASP A 186 -3.47 -10.49 0.60
N ASP A 187 -2.29 -11.07 0.80
CA ASP A 187 -1.02 -10.45 0.46
C ASP A 187 -0.47 -10.98 -0.90
N ALA A 188 -1.31 -11.63 -1.73
CA ALA A 188 -0.87 -12.26 -2.97
C ALA A 188 -0.26 -11.26 -3.96
N TYR A 189 -0.91 -10.11 -4.16
CA TYR A 189 -0.38 -9.08 -5.05
C TYR A 189 0.86 -8.37 -4.48
N ILE A 190 1.01 -8.30 -3.15
CA ILE A 190 2.24 -7.80 -2.52
C ILE A 190 3.41 -8.69 -2.88
N LYS A 191 3.24 -10.01 -2.77
CA LYS A 191 4.27 -10.98 -3.15
C LYS A 191 4.63 -10.86 -4.63
N GLU A 192 3.62 -10.76 -5.50
CA GLU A 192 3.83 -10.63 -6.94
C GLU A 192 4.61 -9.35 -7.30
N LEU A 193 4.29 -8.22 -6.67
CA LEU A 193 5.04 -6.96 -6.84
C LEU A 193 6.49 -7.09 -6.36
N MET A 194 6.72 -7.78 -5.23
CA MET A 194 8.06 -8.01 -4.70
C MET A 194 8.88 -8.97 -5.58
N GLU A 195 8.28 -10.04 -6.09
CA GLU A 195 8.92 -10.98 -7.03
C GLU A 195 9.33 -10.29 -8.33
N LYS A 196 8.52 -9.34 -8.79
CA LYS A 196 8.83 -8.46 -9.94
C LYS A 196 9.78 -7.32 -9.59
N LYS A 197 10.30 -7.27 -8.35
CA LYS A 197 11.24 -6.26 -7.84
C LYS A 197 10.75 -4.82 -8.03
N ILE A 198 9.46 -4.58 -7.84
CA ILE A 198 8.90 -3.23 -7.92
C ILE A 198 9.43 -2.39 -6.76
N ASP A 199 10.04 -1.26 -7.08
CA ASP A 199 10.57 -0.29 -6.13
C ASP A 199 9.53 0.74 -5.73
N TRP A 200 8.71 1.20 -6.68
CA TRP A 200 7.72 2.24 -6.49
C TRP A 200 6.40 1.93 -7.19
N ILE A 201 5.31 2.41 -6.58
CA ILE A 201 3.96 2.33 -7.15
C ILE A 201 3.49 3.74 -7.48
N VAL A 202 3.05 3.94 -8.72
CA VAL A 202 2.55 5.20 -9.24
C VAL A 202 1.06 5.04 -9.55
N LEU A 203 0.20 5.77 -8.84
CA LEU A 203 -1.24 5.76 -9.08
C LEU A 203 -1.59 6.81 -10.13
N ALA A 204 -2.07 6.37 -11.28
CA ALA A 204 -2.42 7.20 -12.43
C ALA A 204 -3.91 7.04 -12.78
N GLY A 205 -4.80 7.59 -11.95
CA GLY A 205 -6.24 7.40 -12.06
C GLY A 205 -6.69 6.01 -11.58
N PHE A 206 -6.14 5.54 -10.48
CA PHE A 206 -6.55 4.30 -9.84
C PHE A 206 -7.67 4.56 -8.81
N LEU A 207 -8.82 3.89 -8.96
CA LEU A 207 -10.04 4.24 -8.22
C LEU A 207 -10.24 3.48 -6.91
N TRP A 208 -9.55 2.36 -6.68
CA TRP A 208 -9.67 1.66 -5.40
C TRP A 208 -8.74 2.23 -4.35
N LYS A 209 -9.18 2.18 -3.10
CA LYS A 209 -8.32 2.50 -1.95
C LYS A 209 -7.16 1.51 -1.89
N ILE A 210 -5.95 1.99 -1.66
CA ILE A 210 -4.80 1.12 -1.44
C ILE A 210 -4.93 0.43 -0.07
N PRO A 211 -4.80 -0.90 0.01
CA PRO A 211 -4.86 -1.63 1.29
C PRO A 211 -3.73 -1.23 2.24
N ASP A 212 -4.02 -1.20 3.53
CA ASP A 212 -3.03 -0.86 4.56
C ASP A 212 -1.80 -1.79 4.53
N SER A 213 -1.96 -3.05 4.10
CA SER A 213 -0.84 -3.99 3.94
C SER A 213 0.10 -3.57 2.83
N LEU A 214 -0.44 -3.08 1.71
CA LEU A 214 0.37 -2.59 0.58
C LEU A 214 1.07 -1.27 0.95
N ILE A 215 0.37 -0.33 1.62
CA ILE A 215 0.96 0.92 2.12
C ILE A 215 2.12 0.64 3.08
N LYS A 216 1.98 -0.33 3.98
CA LYS A 216 3.04 -0.70 4.93
C LYS A 216 4.25 -1.32 4.25
N THR A 217 4.04 -2.11 3.20
CA THR A 217 5.12 -2.76 2.45
C THR A 217 5.89 -1.76 1.59
N PHE A 218 5.17 -0.86 0.93
CA PHE A 218 5.72 0.20 0.06
C PHE A 218 5.64 1.57 0.75
N ARG A 219 6.02 1.63 2.03
CA ARG A 219 5.98 2.87 2.82
C ARG A 219 6.83 3.94 2.15
N ASP A 220 6.24 5.15 1.96
CA ASP A 220 6.85 6.29 1.30
C ASP A 220 7.31 6.01 -0.15
N LYS A 221 6.74 4.96 -0.77
CA LYS A 221 7.03 4.52 -2.14
C LYS A 221 5.77 4.38 -3.01
N ILE A 222 4.64 4.90 -2.55
CA ILE A 222 3.40 4.99 -3.32
C ILE A 222 3.06 6.46 -3.47
N ILE A 223 2.89 6.90 -4.72
CA ILE A 223 2.50 8.28 -5.02
C ILE A 223 1.22 8.29 -5.85
N ASN A 224 0.43 9.34 -5.68
CA ASN A 224 -0.81 9.58 -6.41
C ASN A 224 -0.81 10.97 -7.02
N ILE A 225 -1.53 11.12 -8.14
CA ILE A 225 -1.92 12.42 -8.68
C ILE A 225 -3.41 12.61 -8.48
N HIS A 226 -3.77 13.76 -7.89
CA HIS A 226 -5.15 14.15 -7.63
C HIS A 226 -5.50 15.42 -8.42
N PRO A 227 -6.66 15.48 -9.12
CA PRO A 227 -6.99 16.56 -10.06
C PRO A 227 -7.59 17.81 -9.39
N ALA A 228 -7.11 18.14 -8.18
CA ALA A 228 -7.43 19.37 -7.47
C ALA A 228 -6.29 19.81 -6.55
N LEU A 229 -6.42 21.02 -5.97
CA LEU A 229 -5.49 21.56 -4.98
C LEU A 229 -5.88 21.06 -3.58
N LEU A 230 -5.26 19.96 -3.15
CA LEU A 230 -5.46 19.44 -1.81
C LEU A 230 -5.06 20.45 -0.73
N PRO A 231 -5.74 20.47 0.44
CA PRO A 231 -6.73 19.49 0.91
C PRO A 231 -8.16 19.70 0.40
N LYS A 232 -8.44 20.76 -0.36
CA LYS A 232 -9.76 20.98 -0.93
C LYS A 232 -10.08 19.92 -2.00
N PHE A 233 -11.34 19.52 -2.09
CA PHE A 233 -11.84 18.58 -3.11
C PHE A 233 -11.11 17.23 -3.14
N GLY A 234 -10.57 16.78 -2.00
CA GLY A 234 -10.01 15.46 -1.78
C GLY A 234 -10.92 14.57 -0.95
N GLY A 235 -10.57 13.29 -0.83
CA GLY A 235 -11.25 12.33 0.02
C GLY A 235 -12.21 11.40 -0.71
N LYS A 236 -12.94 10.60 0.05
CA LYS A 236 -13.82 9.56 -0.50
C LYS A 236 -14.87 10.13 -1.45
N GLY A 237 -14.90 9.62 -2.68
CA GLY A 237 -15.86 10.05 -3.71
C GLY A 237 -15.35 11.18 -4.61
N MET A 238 -14.23 11.83 -4.27
CA MET A 238 -13.63 12.90 -5.06
C MET A 238 -12.65 12.31 -6.10
N TYR A 239 -13.16 11.93 -7.25
CA TYR A 239 -12.36 11.41 -8.38
C TYR A 239 -13.04 11.72 -9.71
N GLY A 240 -12.23 11.80 -10.78
CA GLY A 240 -12.70 12.04 -12.14
C GLY A 240 -13.54 13.31 -12.25
N GLN A 241 -14.65 13.23 -12.97
CA GLN A 241 -15.55 14.34 -13.26
C GLN A 241 -16.10 15.02 -11.99
N ALA A 242 -16.39 14.25 -10.93
CA ALA A 242 -16.96 14.77 -9.69
C ALA A 242 -16.10 15.85 -9.01
N VAL A 243 -14.79 15.77 -9.17
CA VAL A 243 -13.87 16.80 -8.64
C VAL A 243 -14.06 18.12 -9.35
N HIS A 244 -14.12 18.10 -10.69
CA HIS A 244 -14.26 19.31 -11.50
C HIS A 244 -15.64 19.94 -11.31
N GLU A 245 -16.69 19.14 -11.23
CA GLU A 245 -18.05 19.60 -10.87
C GLU A 245 -18.08 20.28 -9.52
N ALA A 246 -17.40 19.70 -8.49
CA ALA A 246 -17.34 20.28 -7.16
C ALA A 246 -16.59 21.63 -7.16
N VAL A 247 -15.47 21.73 -7.90
CA VAL A 247 -14.72 22.99 -8.05
C VAL A 247 -15.56 24.08 -8.69
N ILE A 248 -16.26 23.76 -9.80
CA ILE A 248 -17.16 24.71 -10.50
C ILE A 248 -18.32 25.13 -9.59
N ALA A 249 -18.96 24.16 -8.93
CA ALA A 249 -20.08 24.43 -8.00
C ALA A 249 -19.68 25.31 -6.83
N ALA A 250 -18.45 25.16 -6.33
CA ALA A 250 -17.87 25.99 -5.27
C ALA A 250 -17.44 27.39 -5.75
N LYS A 251 -17.54 27.69 -7.06
CA LYS A 251 -17.11 28.97 -7.66
C LYS A 251 -15.67 29.33 -7.31
N GLU A 252 -14.80 28.33 -7.24
CA GLU A 252 -13.37 28.56 -7.01
C GLU A 252 -12.78 29.33 -8.20
N LYS A 253 -11.81 30.20 -7.92
CA LYS A 253 -11.11 30.98 -8.96
C LYS A 253 -9.89 30.27 -9.50
N GLU A 254 -9.39 29.29 -8.75
CA GLU A 254 -8.22 28.48 -9.09
C GLU A 254 -8.52 27.00 -8.84
N SER A 255 -7.99 26.14 -9.69
CA SER A 255 -7.89 24.71 -9.51
C SER A 255 -6.45 24.28 -9.82
N GLY A 256 -6.19 22.99 -9.92
CA GLY A 256 -4.87 22.48 -10.24
C GLY A 256 -4.76 20.99 -10.01
N ILE A 257 -3.51 20.55 -9.86
CA ILE A 257 -3.18 19.17 -9.54
C ILE A 257 -2.40 19.12 -8.23
N THR A 258 -2.51 17.99 -7.54
CA THR A 258 -1.67 17.66 -6.39
C THR A 258 -1.04 16.29 -6.58
N ILE A 259 0.28 16.21 -6.51
CA ILE A 259 1.02 14.96 -6.44
C ILE A 259 1.44 14.78 -4.98
N HIS A 260 1.10 13.61 -4.39
CA HIS A 260 1.31 13.37 -2.96
C HIS A 260 1.67 11.91 -2.69
N TYR A 261 2.30 11.65 -1.55
CA TYR A 261 2.45 10.28 -1.04
C TYR A 261 1.10 9.72 -0.61
N VAL A 262 0.95 8.41 -0.72
CA VAL A 262 -0.29 7.71 -0.29
C VAL A 262 -0.11 7.19 1.13
N ASP A 263 -1.07 7.53 1.99
CA ASP A 263 -1.21 7.00 3.35
C ASP A 263 -2.53 6.24 3.53
N GLU A 264 -2.88 5.88 4.75
CA GLU A 264 -4.06 5.11 5.08
C GLU A 264 -5.40 5.88 4.88
N LEU A 265 -5.35 7.20 4.64
CA LEU A 265 -6.51 8.05 4.36
C LEU A 265 -6.53 8.44 2.88
N TYR A 266 -7.72 8.74 2.35
CA TYR A 266 -7.82 9.23 0.97
C TYR A 266 -7.24 10.64 0.86
N ASP A 267 -6.37 10.87 -0.10
CA ASP A 267 -5.82 12.16 -0.53
C ASP A 267 -5.23 13.02 0.63
N HIS A 268 -4.74 12.36 1.67
CA HIS A 268 -4.26 12.99 2.91
C HIS A 268 -2.74 13.03 3.01
N GLY A 269 -2.04 12.14 2.33
CA GLY A 269 -0.60 11.97 2.45
C GLY A 269 0.20 13.24 2.09
N LYS A 270 1.46 13.28 2.49
CA LYS A 270 2.35 14.43 2.32
C LYS A 270 2.42 14.89 0.87
N ILE A 271 2.17 16.17 0.62
CA ILE A 271 2.23 16.79 -0.70
C ILE A 271 3.69 16.84 -1.17
N ILE A 272 3.91 16.41 -2.41
CA ILE A 272 5.19 16.45 -3.12
C ILE A 272 5.24 17.69 -4.03
N PHE A 273 4.14 17.93 -4.79
CA PHE A 273 4.07 18.98 -5.78
C PHE A 273 2.62 19.42 -6.02
N GLN A 274 2.42 20.68 -6.33
CA GLN A 274 1.16 21.23 -6.82
C GLN A 274 1.41 22.18 -7.99
N ALA A 275 0.54 22.10 -9.02
CA ALA A 275 0.46 23.09 -10.08
C ALA A 275 -0.96 23.66 -10.12
N LYS A 276 -1.07 24.97 -10.41
CA LYS A 276 -2.32 25.71 -10.44
C LYS A 276 -2.73 26.09 -11.85
N CYS A 277 -4.03 26.19 -12.08
CA CYS A 277 -4.60 26.85 -13.25
C CYS A 277 -5.82 27.71 -12.85
N PRO A 278 -6.15 28.75 -13.61
CA PRO A 278 -7.35 29.52 -13.37
C PRO A 278 -8.61 28.71 -13.71
N VAL A 279 -9.68 28.94 -12.94
CA VAL A 279 -11.04 28.56 -13.32
C VAL A 279 -11.70 29.78 -13.93
N LEU A 280 -12.10 29.66 -15.19
CA LEU A 280 -12.68 30.77 -15.95
C LEU A 280 -14.19 30.87 -15.70
N GLU A 281 -14.75 32.05 -15.88
CA GLU A 281 -16.15 32.34 -15.58
C GLU A 281 -17.13 31.43 -16.36
N TYR A 282 -16.75 31.01 -17.57
CA TYR A 282 -17.56 30.16 -18.45
C TYR A 282 -17.06 28.71 -18.49
N ASP A 283 -16.21 28.30 -17.57
CA ASP A 283 -15.76 26.90 -17.54
C ASP A 283 -16.91 25.96 -17.20
N THR A 284 -16.96 24.87 -17.93
CA THR A 284 -17.68 23.66 -17.56
C THR A 284 -16.73 22.71 -16.85
N ALA A 285 -17.27 21.67 -16.22
CA ALA A 285 -16.44 20.64 -15.62
C ALA A 285 -15.52 19.94 -16.66
N GLU A 286 -16.00 19.80 -17.91
CA GLU A 286 -15.25 19.21 -19.02
C GLU A 286 -14.09 20.10 -19.48
N SER A 287 -14.31 21.43 -19.63
CA SER A 287 -13.26 22.35 -20.03
C SER A 287 -12.18 22.48 -18.95
N LEU A 288 -12.59 22.48 -17.69
CA LEU A 288 -11.66 22.44 -16.56
C LEU A 288 -10.87 21.13 -16.53
N ALA A 289 -11.54 19.97 -16.74
CA ALA A 289 -10.89 18.67 -16.80
C ALA A 289 -9.78 18.61 -17.87
N GLN A 290 -10.04 19.15 -19.07
CA GLN A 290 -9.05 19.20 -20.14
C GLN A 290 -7.81 20.01 -19.75
N ARG A 291 -8.02 21.15 -19.07
CA ARG A 291 -6.91 21.99 -18.54
C ARG A 291 -6.12 21.28 -17.47
N ILE A 292 -6.81 20.58 -16.55
CA ILE A 292 -6.19 19.76 -15.51
C ILE A 292 -5.39 18.60 -16.12
N HIS A 293 -5.93 17.89 -17.11
CA HIS A 293 -5.18 16.83 -17.80
C HIS A 293 -3.91 17.33 -18.47
N THR A 294 -3.92 18.56 -19.00
CA THR A 294 -2.70 19.16 -19.54
C THR A 294 -1.62 19.31 -18.46
N LEU A 295 -2.00 19.82 -17.28
CA LEU A 295 -1.07 19.93 -16.15
C LEU A 295 -0.58 18.56 -15.65
N GLU A 296 -1.47 17.57 -15.58
CA GLU A 296 -1.09 16.20 -15.20
C GLU A 296 -0.04 15.63 -16.15
N HIS A 297 -0.27 15.74 -17.46
CA HIS A 297 0.62 15.22 -18.50
C HIS A 297 1.97 15.92 -18.51
N GLU A 298 2.02 17.21 -18.21
CA GLU A 298 3.23 18.00 -18.16
C GLU A 298 4.07 17.69 -16.91
N HIS A 299 3.42 17.62 -15.76
CA HIS A 299 4.15 17.62 -14.50
C HIS A 299 4.37 16.24 -13.90
N TYR A 300 3.44 15.29 -14.09
CA TYR A 300 3.54 14.01 -13.38
C TYR A 300 4.81 13.21 -13.74
N PRO A 301 5.18 13.04 -15.02
CA PRO A 301 6.42 12.34 -15.38
C PRO A 301 7.66 13.01 -14.81
N LEU A 302 7.72 14.34 -14.85
CA LEU A 302 8.86 15.13 -14.36
C LEU A 302 9.01 15.03 -12.84
N VAL A 303 7.90 15.05 -12.10
CA VAL A 303 7.90 14.91 -10.64
C VAL A 303 8.35 13.52 -10.23
N ILE A 304 7.87 12.47 -10.93
CA ILE A 304 8.33 11.08 -10.72
C ILE A 304 9.83 11.00 -10.94
N GLU A 305 10.33 11.50 -12.05
CA GLU A 305 11.76 11.49 -12.38
C GLU A 305 12.60 12.17 -11.29
N ASN A 306 12.21 13.38 -10.91
CA ASN A 306 12.94 14.17 -9.90
C ASN A 306 12.91 13.53 -8.50
N LEU A 307 11.81 12.86 -8.15
CA LEU A 307 11.65 12.17 -6.88
C LEU A 307 12.56 10.95 -6.83
N LEU A 308 12.54 10.12 -7.88
CA LEU A 308 13.27 8.85 -7.92
C LEU A 308 14.77 9.00 -8.16
N LYS A 309 15.22 10.12 -8.71
CA LYS A 309 16.67 10.46 -8.82
C LYS A 309 17.31 10.81 -7.48
N LYS A 310 16.49 11.20 -6.48
CA LYS A 310 16.94 11.60 -5.14
C LYS A 310 16.88 10.49 -4.12
N SER A 311 16.23 9.38 -4.46
CA SER A 311 16.04 8.20 -3.61
C SER A 311 17.14 7.18 -3.83
#